data_1de3e505189e2e3ec8d98d7f9135bb53
#
_entry.id   1de3e505189e2e3ec8d98d7f9135bb53
#
_cell.length_a   1.000
_cell.length_b   1.000
_cell.length_c   1.000
_cell.angle_alpha   90.00
_cell.angle_beta   90.00
_cell.angle_gamma   90.00
#
_symmetry.space_group_name_H-M   'P 1'
#
loop_
_entity.id
_entity.type
_entity.pdbx_description
1 polymer ?
#
loop_
_entity_poly.entity_id
_entity_poly.type
_entity_poly.pdbx_seq_one_letter_code
_entity_poly.pdbx_strand_id
1 'polypeptide(L)'
;MKRRLDQELVRRKLVSTRSQAENFIRLSKVSVNDKIISKPGYFIKDDSKIILKQEEQYVSRGGLKLASIAENFNLNFKEKIVLDIGSSTGGFTDYALRHGASKVIAVDVGTNQLHPKLRTNSKIELYEKTDIRDFKSQTKPDIIVIDVSFISIREILPHVAQYLTKPDTLIIAMIKPQFETGAKLKNSGIIKNDTERRKILKNFEIWVKKLFVIEQKSDSKVAGLKGNLERFYLLRKVD
;
A
#
# COMPACT_ATOMS: atom_id res chain seq x y z
N MET A 1 8.78 -11.05 34.51
CA MET A 1 7.74 -11.77 33.74
C MET A 1 8.09 -11.72 32.25
N LYS A 2 7.75 -12.74 31.43
CA LYS A 2 7.96 -12.67 29.97
C LYS A 2 6.67 -12.25 29.27
N ARG A 3 6.75 -11.28 28.36
CA ARG A 3 5.60 -10.77 27.59
C ARG A 3 5.90 -10.77 26.09
N ARG A 4 4.86 -10.86 25.26
CA ARG A 4 5.01 -10.73 23.82
C ARG A 4 5.37 -9.29 23.46
N LEU A 5 6.29 -9.13 22.51
CA LEU A 5 6.79 -7.82 22.07
C LEU A 5 5.67 -6.92 21.51
N ASP A 6 4.74 -7.50 20.73
CA ASP A 6 3.58 -6.76 20.18
C ASP A 6 2.67 -6.17 21.27
N GLN A 7 2.46 -6.91 22.38
CA GLN A 7 1.68 -6.45 23.52
C GLN A 7 2.45 -5.43 24.36
N GLU A 8 3.74 -5.66 24.51
CA GLU A 8 4.60 -4.80 25.36
C GLU A 8 4.79 -3.40 24.74
N LEU A 9 4.88 -3.30 23.41
CA LEU A 9 4.90 -2.01 22.72
C LEU A 9 3.66 -1.16 23.00
N VAL A 10 2.47 -1.77 23.05
CA VAL A 10 1.23 -1.07 23.41
C VAL A 10 1.21 -0.70 24.88
N ARG A 11 1.59 -1.65 25.78
CA ARG A 11 1.63 -1.41 27.21
C ARG A 11 2.55 -0.24 27.59
N ARG A 12 3.72 -0.14 26.94
CA ARG A 12 4.67 0.97 27.12
C ARG A 12 4.29 2.25 26.39
N LYS A 13 3.10 2.28 25.74
CA LYS A 13 2.61 3.43 24.95
C LYS A 13 3.55 3.85 23.81
N LEU A 14 4.38 2.95 23.34
CA LEU A 14 5.26 3.19 22.18
C LEU A 14 4.47 3.17 20.87
N VAL A 15 3.30 2.54 20.87
CA VAL A 15 2.33 2.51 19.78
C VAL A 15 0.91 2.53 20.34
N SER A 16 -0.07 2.94 19.52
CA SER A 16 -1.46 3.05 19.95
C SER A 16 -2.24 1.74 19.89
N THR A 17 -1.88 0.83 18.96
CA THR A 17 -2.61 -0.43 18.76
C THR A 17 -1.65 -1.60 18.54
N ARG A 18 -2.14 -2.81 18.84
CA ARG A 18 -1.38 -4.06 18.60
C ARG A 18 -1.08 -4.28 17.12
N SER A 19 -2.02 -3.97 16.22
CA SER A 19 -1.79 -4.01 14.77
C SER A 19 -0.63 -3.13 14.34
N GLN A 20 -0.53 -1.93 14.93
CA GLN A 20 0.57 -1.01 14.68
C GLN A 20 1.90 -1.60 15.20
N ALA A 21 1.89 -2.19 16.40
CA ALA A 21 3.05 -2.88 16.95
C ALA A 21 3.55 -4.00 16.02
N GLU A 22 2.63 -4.87 15.58
CA GLU A 22 2.94 -5.98 14.68
C GLU A 22 3.57 -5.49 13.36
N ASN A 23 3.05 -4.39 12.80
CA ASN A 23 3.58 -3.80 11.57
C ASN A 23 5.01 -3.28 11.76
N PHE A 24 5.29 -2.51 12.82
CA PHE A 24 6.66 -2.02 13.10
C PHE A 24 7.65 -3.16 13.30
N ILE A 25 7.24 -4.22 14.00
CA ILE A 25 8.10 -5.38 14.23
C ILE A 25 8.41 -6.08 12.90
N ARG A 26 7.41 -6.35 12.06
CA ARG A 26 7.59 -7.00 10.75
C ARG A 26 8.46 -6.17 9.80
N LEU A 27 8.41 -4.84 9.90
CA LEU A 27 9.25 -3.92 9.14
C LEU A 27 10.67 -3.78 9.73
N SER A 28 11.03 -4.60 10.74
CA SER A 28 12.35 -4.54 11.39
C SER A 28 12.70 -3.18 12.00
N LYS A 29 11.68 -2.40 12.38
CA LYS A 29 11.82 -1.08 13.02
C LYS A 29 11.89 -1.15 14.56
N VAL A 30 11.84 -2.34 15.14
CA VAL A 30 11.91 -2.56 16.59
C VAL A 30 13.18 -3.32 16.93
N SER A 31 13.98 -2.78 17.84
CA SER A 31 15.07 -3.52 18.45
C SER A 31 14.81 -3.76 19.93
N VAL A 32 15.28 -4.90 20.41
CA VAL A 32 15.25 -5.31 21.82
C VAL A 32 16.68 -5.63 22.24
N ASN A 33 17.18 -4.90 23.23
CA ASN A 33 18.57 -5.02 23.68
C ASN A 33 19.55 -4.97 22.49
N ASP A 34 19.36 -3.95 21.63
CA ASP A 34 20.13 -3.63 20.44
C ASP A 34 20.07 -4.68 19.30
N LYS A 35 19.22 -5.72 19.43
CA LYS A 35 18.95 -6.69 18.35
C LYS A 35 17.64 -6.38 17.66
N ILE A 36 17.64 -6.28 16.33
CA ILE A 36 16.43 -6.09 15.52
C ILE A 36 15.56 -7.34 15.61
N ILE A 37 14.28 -7.16 15.93
CA ILE A 37 13.29 -8.25 16.02
C ILE A 37 12.23 -8.06 14.94
N SER A 38 12.02 -9.10 14.12
CA SER A 38 11.00 -9.10 13.06
C SER A 38 9.77 -9.97 13.36
N LYS A 39 9.81 -10.73 14.49
CA LYS A 39 8.72 -11.64 14.90
C LYS A 39 7.84 -10.99 15.96
N PRO A 40 6.55 -10.64 15.68
CA PRO A 40 5.67 -9.97 16.64
C PRO A 40 5.47 -10.73 17.96
N GLY A 41 5.38 -12.05 17.87
CA GLY A 41 5.23 -12.92 19.04
C GLY A 41 6.52 -13.20 19.81
N TYR A 42 7.61 -12.47 19.56
CA TYR A 42 8.84 -12.61 20.31
C TYR A 42 8.62 -12.25 21.79
N PHE A 43 9.13 -13.10 22.70
CA PHE A 43 8.97 -12.88 24.15
C PHE A 43 10.17 -12.11 24.71
N ILE A 44 9.88 -11.06 25.46
CA ILE A 44 10.86 -10.21 26.13
C ILE A 44 10.64 -10.17 27.63
N LYS A 45 11.66 -9.81 28.39
CA LYS A 45 11.57 -9.55 29.82
C LYS A 45 11.07 -8.12 30.08
N ASP A 46 10.51 -7.87 31.26
CA ASP A 46 9.99 -6.53 31.64
C ASP A 46 11.09 -5.45 31.63
N ASP A 47 12.33 -5.81 31.91
CA ASP A 47 13.52 -4.94 31.94
C ASP A 47 14.20 -4.76 30.57
N SER A 48 13.72 -5.42 29.52
CA SER A 48 14.32 -5.32 28.19
C SER A 48 14.21 -3.89 27.65
N LYS A 49 15.35 -3.36 27.17
CA LYS A 49 15.39 -2.09 26.44
C LYS A 49 14.76 -2.27 25.07
N ILE A 50 13.67 -1.54 24.80
CA ILE A 50 13.02 -1.51 23.49
C ILE A 50 13.31 -0.16 22.85
N ILE A 51 13.81 -0.20 21.61
CA ILE A 51 13.95 1.00 20.77
C ILE A 51 13.04 0.78 19.57
N LEU A 52 12.09 1.70 19.40
CA LEU A 52 11.28 1.83 18.19
C LEU A 52 11.90 2.93 17.33
N LYS A 53 12.47 2.57 16.18
CA LYS A 53 12.86 3.56 15.17
C LYS A 53 11.59 4.18 14.60
N GLN A 54 11.14 5.26 15.19
CA GLN A 54 10.13 6.13 14.61
C GLN A 54 10.82 7.00 13.56
N GLU A 55 10.95 6.48 12.34
CA GLU A 55 10.95 7.39 11.20
C GLU A 55 9.53 7.98 11.17
N GLU A 56 9.39 9.25 10.82
CA GLU A 56 8.10 9.94 10.76
C GLU A 56 7.04 9.04 10.13
N GLN A 57 6.01 8.74 10.92
CA GLN A 57 4.94 7.84 10.46
C GLN A 57 4.23 8.52 9.30
N TYR A 58 4.04 7.80 8.20
CA TYR A 58 3.13 8.23 7.15
C TYR A 58 1.72 8.43 7.73
N VAL A 59 0.94 9.30 7.13
CA VAL A 59 -0.43 9.62 7.59
C VAL A 59 -1.33 8.38 7.72
N SER A 60 -0.97 7.27 7.07
CA SER A 60 -1.67 5.99 7.22
C SER A 60 -0.77 4.78 6.92
N ARG A 61 -1.28 3.57 7.21
CA ARG A 61 -0.61 2.30 6.91
C ARG A 61 -0.32 2.08 5.42
N GLY A 62 -1.05 2.77 4.52
CA GLY A 62 -0.77 2.75 3.09
C GLY A 62 0.68 3.12 2.79
N GLY A 63 1.16 4.22 3.38
CA GLY A 63 2.57 4.63 3.21
C GLY A 63 3.58 3.56 3.62
N LEU A 64 3.32 2.84 4.72
CA LEU A 64 4.17 1.71 5.15
C LEU A 64 4.13 0.54 4.17
N LYS A 65 2.97 0.27 3.55
CA LYS A 65 2.85 -0.78 2.52
C LYS A 65 3.69 -0.45 1.30
N LEU A 66 3.57 0.77 0.77
CA LEU A 66 4.36 1.21 -0.38
C LEU A 66 5.86 1.23 -0.04
N ALA A 67 6.23 1.74 1.13
CA ALA A 67 7.61 1.70 1.63
C ALA A 67 8.18 0.28 1.67
N SER A 68 7.35 -0.72 2.01
CA SER A 68 7.79 -2.10 2.18
C SER A 68 8.30 -2.78 0.90
N ILE A 69 7.95 -2.21 -0.27
CA ILE A 69 8.33 -2.77 -1.59
C ILE A 69 9.18 -1.80 -2.41
N ALA A 70 9.31 -0.56 -1.98
CA ALA A 70 9.92 0.49 -2.78
C ALA A 70 11.39 0.21 -3.13
N GLU A 71 12.16 -0.31 -2.18
CA GLU A 71 13.55 -0.72 -2.40
C GLU A 71 13.64 -1.89 -3.40
N ASN A 72 12.81 -2.93 -3.18
CA ASN A 72 12.80 -4.10 -4.05
C ASN A 72 12.41 -3.76 -5.50
N PHE A 73 11.54 -2.77 -5.69
CA PHE A 73 11.09 -2.32 -7.00
C PHE A 73 11.94 -1.18 -7.56
N ASN A 74 12.96 -0.75 -6.82
CA ASN A 74 13.82 0.38 -7.18
C ASN A 74 13.02 1.63 -7.58
N LEU A 75 12.00 1.97 -6.76
CA LEU A 75 11.10 3.08 -7.06
C LEU A 75 11.76 4.43 -6.82
N ASN A 76 11.68 5.31 -7.81
CA ASN A 76 12.17 6.68 -7.71
C ASN A 76 11.04 7.67 -7.99
N PHE A 77 10.61 8.39 -6.96
CA PHE A 77 9.55 9.40 -7.03
C PHE A 77 10.07 10.82 -7.24
N LYS A 78 11.39 11.03 -7.19
CA LYS A 78 12.00 12.36 -7.27
C LYS A 78 11.60 13.05 -8.58
N GLU A 79 11.03 14.24 -8.46
CA GLU A 79 10.59 15.09 -9.58
C GLU A 79 9.45 14.48 -10.44
N LYS A 80 8.82 13.40 -9.98
CA LYS A 80 7.76 12.70 -10.71
C LYS A 80 6.39 13.28 -10.43
N ILE A 81 5.51 13.23 -11.44
CA ILE A 81 4.08 13.43 -11.31
C ILE A 81 3.46 12.06 -11.01
N VAL A 82 2.77 11.97 -9.87
CA VAL A 82 2.17 10.73 -9.37
C VAL A 82 0.67 10.82 -9.41
N LEU A 83 -0.01 9.79 -9.91
CA LEU A 83 -1.45 9.59 -9.77
C LEU A 83 -1.69 8.52 -8.69
N ASP A 84 -2.39 8.90 -7.63
CA ASP A 84 -2.79 8.02 -6.51
C ASP A 84 -4.26 7.67 -6.65
N ILE A 85 -4.54 6.42 -7.08
CA ILE A 85 -5.89 5.91 -7.30
C ILE A 85 -6.37 5.16 -6.06
N GLY A 86 -7.44 5.66 -5.45
CA GLY A 86 -7.92 5.22 -4.14
C GLY A 86 -7.10 5.83 -3.02
N SER A 87 -6.89 7.15 -3.09
CA SER A 87 -5.99 7.88 -2.17
C SER A 87 -6.41 7.80 -0.71
N SER A 88 -7.70 7.67 -0.41
CA SER A 88 -8.26 7.54 0.94
C SER A 88 -7.64 8.56 1.91
N THR A 89 -7.01 8.12 3.00
CA THR A 89 -6.31 8.99 3.96
C THR A 89 -5.00 9.59 3.44
N GLY A 90 -4.54 9.21 2.25
CA GLY A 90 -3.35 9.76 1.60
C GLY A 90 -2.05 9.05 1.95
N GLY A 91 -2.09 7.75 2.28
CA GLY A 91 -0.87 7.02 2.64
C GLY A 91 0.15 6.94 1.51
N PHE A 92 -0.29 6.62 0.29
CA PHE A 92 0.59 6.59 -0.88
C PHE A 92 0.99 7.99 -1.33
N THR A 93 0.05 8.93 -1.27
CA THR A 93 0.30 10.38 -1.50
C THR A 93 1.42 10.90 -0.60
N ASP A 94 1.34 10.66 0.73
CA ASP A 94 2.34 11.10 1.70
C ASP A 94 3.71 10.45 1.42
N TYR A 95 3.71 9.14 1.10
CA TYR A 95 4.92 8.46 0.70
C TYR A 95 5.57 9.12 -0.53
N ALA A 96 4.82 9.32 -1.60
CA ALA A 96 5.32 9.90 -2.84
C ALA A 96 5.92 11.30 -2.62
N LEU A 97 5.21 12.17 -1.88
CA LEU A 97 5.68 13.53 -1.57
C LEU A 97 6.97 13.53 -0.76
N ARG A 98 7.07 12.69 0.27
CA ARG A 98 8.29 12.57 1.09
C ARG A 98 9.48 12.04 0.31
N HIS A 99 9.23 11.28 -0.78
CA HIS A 99 10.28 10.78 -1.68
C HIS A 99 10.47 11.66 -2.92
N GLY A 100 10.03 12.93 -2.84
CA GLY A 100 10.41 13.97 -3.80
C GLY A 100 9.49 14.10 -5.01
N ALA A 101 8.27 13.54 -4.99
CA ALA A 101 7.30 13.80 -6.05
C ALA A 101 7.08 15.30 -6.23
N SER A 102 7.07 15.76 -7.49
CA SER A 102 6.82 17.16 -7.82
C SER A 102 5.34 17.51 -7.65
N LYS A 103 4.46 16.55 -7.96
CA LYS A 103 2.99 16.69 -7.86
C LYS A 103 2.36 15.33 -7.59
N VAL A 104 1.28 15.31 -6.82
CA VAL A 104 0.42 14.14 -6.66
C VAL A 104 -1.01 14.49 -7.05
N ILE A 105 -1.57 13.74 -7.98
CA ILE A 105 -2.99 13.78 -8.36
C ILE A 105 -3.66 12.68 -7.56
N ALA A 106 -4.43 13.05 -6.54
CA ALA A 106 -5.08 12.12 -5.63
C ALA A 106 -6.55 11.97 -6.00
N VAL A 107 -6.98 10.75 -6.36
CA VAL A 107 -8.35 10.47 -6.81
C VAL A 107 -9.00 9.45 -5.89
N ASP A 108 -10.19 9.75 -5.38
CA ASP A 108 -10.97 8.84 -4.53
C ASP A 108 -12.49 9.03 -4.74
N VAL A 109 -13.25 7.94 -4.67
CA VAL A 109 -14.72 7.97 -4.70
C VAL A 109 -15.33 8.52 -3.41
N GLY A 110 -14.58 8.46 -2.31
CA GLY A 110 -14.96 8.99 -1.01
C GLY A 110 -14.84 10.51 -0.92
N THR A 111 -15.21 11.03 0.23
CA THR A 111 -15.10 12.46 0.52
C THR A 111 -14.57 12.68 1.93
N ASN A 112 -13.84 13.77 2.15
CA ASN A 112 -13.25 14.16 3.44
C ASN A 112 -12.34 13.09 4.07
N GLN A 113 -11.74 12.22 3.25
CA GLN A 113 -10.88 11.15 3.75
C GLN A 113 -9.42 11.57 3.88
N LEU A 114 -8.94 12.43 2.96
CA LEU A 114 -7.54 12.83 2.94
C LEU A 114 -7.15 13.50 4.27
N HIS A 115 -6.02 13.06 4.82
CA HIS A 115 -5.53 13.56 6.12
C HIS A 115 -5.35 15.09 6.11
N PRO A 116 -5.75 15.84 7.17
CA PRO A 116 -5.71 17.30 7.19
C PRO A 116 -4.35 17.91 6.81
N LYS A 117 -3.24 17.30 7.23
CA LYS A 117 -1.87 17.73 6.87
C LYS A 117 -1.59 17.71 5.36
N LEU A 118 -2.31 16.89 4.61
CA LEU A 118 -2.12 16.76 3.16
C LEU A 118 -3.04 17.70 2.39
N ARG A 119 -4.23 18.03 2.92
CA ARG A 119 -5.22 18.87 2.23
C ARG A 119 -4.72 20.28 1.89
N THR A 120 -3.79 20.81 2.66
CA THR A 120 -3.22 22.14 2.47
C THR A 120 -1.93 22.15 1.66
N ASN A 121 -1.47 20.99 1.19
CA ASN A 121 -0.23 20.89 0.44
C ASN A 121 -0.45 21.27 -1.04
N SER A 122 0.19 22.34 -1.51
CA SER A 122 0.06 22.86 -2.87
C SER A 122 0.51 21.90 -3.98
N LYS A 123 1.25 20.85 -3.63
CA LYS A 123 1.67 19.78 -4.57
C LYS A 123 0.59 18.72 -4.78
N ILE A 124 -0.53 18.78 -4.06
CA ILE A 124 -1.63 17.83 -4.18
C ILE A 124 -2.77 18.44 -4.96
N GLU A 125 -3.18 17.76 -6.02
CA GLU A 125 -4.41 18.03 -6.73
C GLU A 125 -5.42 16.94 -6.36
N LEU A 126 -6.45 17.31 -5.58
CA LEU A 126 -7.38 16.36 -4.96
C LEU A 126 -8.70 16.30 -5.71
N TYR A 127 -9.08 15.11 -6.10
CA TYR A 127 -10.36 14.78 -6.73
C TYR A 127 -11.13 13.79 -5.84
N GLU A 128 -12.01 14.30 -5.01
CA GLU A 128 -12.95 13.51 -4.20
C GLU A 128 -14.24 13.25 -4.97
N LYS A 129 -15.04 12.26 -4.54
CA LYS A 129 -16.28 11.84 -5.22
C LYS A 129 -16.08 11.51 -6.70
N THR A 130 -14.89 11.04 -7.05
CA THR A 130 -14.51 10.83 -8.45
C THR A 130 -14.19 9.35 -8.67
N ASP A 131 -14.96 8.71 -9.55
CA ASP A 131 -14.62 7.38 -10.02
C ASP A 131 -13.48 7.49 -11.03
N ILE A 132 -12.43 6.72 -10.81
CA ILE A 132 -11.28 6.74 -11.71
C ILE A 132 -11.63 6.36 -13.14
N ARG A 133 -12.69 5.59 -13.35
CA ARG A 133 -13.17 5.16 -14.67
C ARG A 133 -13.74 6.31 -15.51
N ASP A 134 -14.16 7.38 -14.84
CA ASP A 134 -14.67 8.61 -15.47
C ASP A 134 -13.63 9.72 -15.48
N PHE A 135 -12.52 9.52 -14.77
CA PHE A 135 -11.48 10.53 -14.60
C PHE A 135 -10.59 10.65 -15.85
N LYS A 136 -10.33 11.88 -16.26
CA LYS A 136 -9.36 12.22 -17.31
C LYS A 136 -8.36 13.22 -16.77
N SER A 137 -7.09 12.85 -16.79
CA SER A 137 -6.02 13.76 -16.37
C SER A 137 -5.57 14.63 -17.56
N GLN A 138 -5.40 15.93 -17.31
CA GLN A 138 -4.79 16.83 -18.29
C GLN A 138 -3.28 16.51 -18.49
N THR A 139 -2.63 16.05 -17.43
CA THR A 139 -1.21 15.70 -17.44
C THR A 139 -1.06 14.19 -17.21
N LYS A 140 -0.38 13.51 -18.14
CA LYS A 140 -0.09 12.08 -17.96
C LYS A 140 0.95 11.89 -16.86
N PRO A 141 0.66 11.04 -15.84
CA PRO A 141 1.57 10.78 -14.74
C PRO A 141 2.80 9.97 -15.19
N ASP A 142 3.91 10.17 -14.47
CA ASP A 142 5.11 9.33 -14.58
C ASP A 142 4.91 8.00 -13.83
N ILE A 143 4.21 8.10 -12.69
CA ILE A 143 3.94 6.95 -11.80
C ILE A 143 2.46 6.94 -11.45
N ILE A 144 1.85 5.76 -11.51
CA ILE A 144 0.50 5.51 -11.01
C ILE A 144 0.61 4.52 -9.85
N VAL A 145 0.07 4.87 -8.69
CA VAL A 145 -0.07 3.97 -7.54
C VAL A 145 -1.55 3.65 -7.34
N ILE A 146 -1.88 2.38 -7.05
CA ILE A 146 -3.28 1.93 -6.99
C ILE A 146 -3.49 1.13 -5.70
N ASP A 147 -4.37 1.62 -4.81
CA ASP A 147 -4.83 0.95 -3.59
C ASP A 147 -6.35 1.04 -3.43
N VAL A 148 -7.10 0.39 -4.30
CA VAL A 148 -8.57 0.39 -4.26
C VAL A 148 -9.13 -0.74 -3.39
N SER A 149 -10.35 -0.54 -2.88
CA SER A 149 -11.09 -1.53 -2.09
C SER A 149 -12.53 -1.68 -2.60
N PHE A 150 -13.12 -2.85 -2.40
CA PHE A 150 -14.51 -3.18 -2.75
C PHE A 150 -14.80 -3.25 -4.26
N ILE A 151 -13.77 -3.15 -5.09
CA ILE A 151 -13.83 -3.30 -6.54
C ILE A 151 -12.64 -4.16 -7.00
N SER A 152 -12.83 -4.93 -8.06
CA SER A 152 -11.70 -5.60 -8.72
C SER A 152 -10.86 -4.57 -9.47
N ILE A 153 -9.55 -4.68 -9.36
CA ILE A 153 -8.65 -3.79 -10.10
C ILE A 153 -8.76 -4.00 -11.62
N ARG A 154 -9.32 -5.13 -12.05
CA ARG A 154 -9.59 -5.43 -13.47
C ARG A 154 -10.60 -4.48 -14.09
N GLU A 155 -11.48 -3.88 -13.29
CA GLU A 155 -12.44 -2.89 -13.76
C GLU A 155 -11.81 -1.51 -13.99
N ILE A 156 -10.63 -1.28 -13.38
CA ILE A 156 -9.92 0.01 -13.40
C ILE A 156 -8.79 0.00 -14.42
N LEU A 157 -8.01 -1.06 -14.48
CA LEU A 157 -6.79 -1.14 -15.29
C LEU A 157 -7.01 -0.89 -16.80
N PRO A 158 -8.14 -1.31 -17.45
CA PRO A 158 -8.38 -0.97 -18.85
C PRO A 158 -8.47 0.54 -19.09
N HIS A 159 -9.18 1.27 -18.22
CA HIS A 159 -9.26 2.74 -18.29
C HIS A 159 -7.90 3.39 -18.06
N VAL A 160 -7.14 2.90 -17.07
CA VAL A 160 -5.77 3.36 -16.79
C VAL A 160 -4.89 3.19 -18.02
N ALA A 161 -4.89 2.01 -18.64
CA ALA A 161 -4.12 1.72 -19.84
C ALA A 161 -4.46 2.63 -21.01
N GLN A 162 -5.74 2.89 -21.22
CA GLN A 162 -6.23 3.64 -22.38
C GLN A 162 -6.07 5.15 -22.23
N TYR A 163 -6.34 5.68 -21.04
CA TYR A 163 -6.52 7.12 -20.86
C TYR A 163 -5.50 7.79 -19.94
N LEU A 164 -4.81 7.04 -19.06
CA LEU A 164 -4.01 7.64 -17.99
C LEU A 164 -2.51 7.39 -18.13
N THR A 165 -2.08 6.50 -19.01
CA THR A 165 -0.66 6.20 -19.23
C THR A 165 -0.06 6.97 -20.41
N LYS A 166 1.25 7.14 -20.35
CA LYS A 166 2.18 7.41 -21.47
C LYS A 166 3.18 6.24 -21.56
N PRO A 167 4.00 6.11 -22.60
CA PRO A 167 4.90 4.95 -22.79
C PRO A 167 5.72 4.58 -21.57
N ASP A 168 6.29 5.57 -20.89
CA ASP A 168 7.16 5.34 -19.72
C ASP A 168 6.46 5.35 -18.37
N THR A 169 5.12 5.38 -18.34
CA THR A 169 4.39 5.37 -17.06
C THR A 169 4.59 4.06 -16.34
N LEU A 170 5.12 4.12 -15.10
CA LEU A 170 5.18 2.99 -14.18
C LEU A 170 3.89 2.88 -13.39
N ILE A 171 3.36 1.67 -13.25
CA ILE A 171 2.15 1.42 -12.48
C ILE A 171 2.48 0.49 -11.32
N ILE A 172 2.26 0.93 -10.09
CA ILE A 172 2.41 0.15 -8.87
C ILE A 172 1.00 -0.21 -8.38
N ALA A 173 0.56 -1.41 -8.72
CA ALA A 173 -0.79 -1.88 -8.40
C ALA A 173 -0.78 -2.83 -7.21
N MET A 174 -1.50 -2.50 -6.14
CA MET A 174 -1.70 -3.38 -5.00
C MET A 174 -2.95 -4.24 -5.18
N ILE A 175 -2.75 -5.52 -5.43
CA ILE A 175 -3.82 -6.50 -5.59
C ILE A 175 -4.25 -7.01 -4.22
N LYS A 176 -5.55 -6.90 -3.98
CA LYS A 176 -6.23 -7.43 -2.81
C LYS A 176 -7.01 -8.69 -3.23
N PRO A 177 -6.48 -9.89 -2.99
CA PRO A 177 -7.08 -11.13 -3.51
C PRO A 177 -8.56 -11.27 -3.18
N GLN A 178 -9.00 -10.76 -2.03
CA GLN A 178 -10.40 -10.79 -1.61
C GLN A 178 -11.35 -10.01 -2.51
N PHE A 179 -10.88 -9.06 -3.31
CA PHE A 179 -11.71 -8.31 -4.25
C PHE A 179 -11.60 -8.80 -5.69
N GLU A 180 -10.75 -9.81 -5.93
CA GLU A 180 -10.51 -10.38 -7.26
C GLU A 180 -11.27 -11.69 -7.52
N THR A 181 -12.05 -12.17 -6.55
CA THR A 181 -12.72 -13.49 -6.62
C THR A 181 -13.98 -13.51 -7.49
N GLY A 182 -14.57 -12.35 -7.79
CA GLY A 182 -15.86 -12.25 -8.50
C GLY A 182 -17.06 -12.83 -7.73
N ALA A 183 -16.86 -13.45 -6.58
CA ALA A 183 -17.87 -14.07 -5.76
C ALA A 183 -18.04 -13.34 -4.42
N LYS A 184 -19.24 -13.36 -3.85
CA LYS A 184 -19.45 -12.93 -2.45
C LYS A 184 -18.55 -13.77 -1.54
N LEU A 185 -17.57 -13.13 -0.92
CA LEU A 185 -16.65 -13.81 -0.02
C LEU A 185 -17.39 -14.38 1.18
N LYS A 186 -17.23 -15.69 1.37
CA LYS A 186 -17.53 -16.36 2.65
C LYS A 186 -16.45 -15.92 3.67
N ASN A 187 -16.74 -16.02 4.98
CA ASN A 187 -15.77 -15.74 6.06
C ASN A 187 -15.27 -14.28 6.19
N SER A 188 -16.18 -13.31 6.20
CA SER A 188 -15.82 -11.89 6.49
C SER A 188 -14.76 -11.28 5.56
N GLY A 189 -14.57 -11.82 4.36
CA GLY A 189 -13.63 -11.29 3.38
C GLY A 189 -12.17 -11.66 3.63
N ILE A 190 -11.89 -12.72 4.37
CA ILE A 190 -10.52 -13.20 4.61
C ILE A 190 -10.26 -14.46 3.79
N ILE A 191 -9.20 -14.43 2.98
CA ILE A 191 -8.69 -15.60 2.25
C ILE A 191 -7.64 -16.27 3.15
N LYS A 192 -8.04 -17.35 3.83
CA LYS A 192 -7.16 -18.11 4.72
C LYS A 192 -6.33 -19.17 4.00
N ASN A 193 -6.83 -19.64 2.84
CA ASN A 193 -6.19 -20.71 2.09
C ASN A 193 -5.17 -20.13 1.11
N ASP A 194 -3.89 -20.44 1.31
CA ASP A 194 -2.80 -19.95 0.45
C ASP A 194 -2.88 -20.49 -0.99
N THR A 195 -3.40 -21.70 -1.18
CA THR A 195 -3.65 -22.28 -2.53
C THR A 195 -4.70 -21.47 -3.28
N GLU A 196 -5.80 -21.08 -2.62
CA GLU A 196 -6.84 -20.23 -3.19
C GLU A 196 -6.26 -18.85 -3.53
N ARG A 197 -5.50 -18.25 -2.63
CA ARG A 197 -4.82 -16.98 -2.87
C ARG A 197 -3.92 -17.07 -4.10
N ARG A 198 -3.08 -18.08 -4.21
CA ARG A 198 -2.19 -18.29 -5.37
C ARG A 198 -2.98 -18.43 -6.66
N LYS A 199 -4.09 -19.18 -6.66
CA LYS A 199 -4.97 -19.33 -7.82
C LYS A 199 -5.55 -17.98 -8.29
N ILE A 200 -6.02 -17.15 -7.36
CA ILE A 200 -6.54 -15.81 -7.66
C ILE A 200 -5.45 -14.95 -8.29
N LEU A 201 -4.26 -14.89 -7.68
CA LEU A 201 -3.15 -14.10 -8.18
C LEU A 201 -2.68 -14.58 -9.55
N LYS A 202 -2.61 -15.90 -9.78
CA LYS A 202 -2.26 -16.48 -11.09
C LYS A 202 -3.28 -16.09 -12.17
N ASN A 203 -4.57 -16.14 -11.84
CA ASN A 203 -5.63 -15.71 -12.75
C ASN A 203 -5.53 -14.22 -13.09
N PHE A 204 -5.19 -13.38 -12.10
CA PHE A 204 -4.90 -11.97 -12.33
C PHE A 204 -3.69 -11.79 -13.25
N GLU A 205 -2.59 -12.50 -13.00
CA GLU A 205 -1.37 -12.42 -13.81
C GLU A 205 -1.58 -12.80 -15.28
N ILE A 206 -2.42 -13.83 -15.54
CA ILE A 206 -2.78 -14.22 -16.91
C ILE A 206 -3.59 -13.12 -17.60
N TRP A 207 -4.53 -12.53 -16.86
CA TRP A 207 -5.41 -11.50 -17.41
C TRP A 207 -4.68 -10.19 -17.68
N VAL A 208 -3.86 -9.72 -16.72
CA VAL A 208 -3.20 -8.42 -16.79
C VAL A 208 -2.16 -8.34 -17.91
N LYS A 209 -1.55 -9.46 -18.28
CA LYS A 209 -0.60 -9.58 -19.41
C LYS A 209 -1.19 -9.22 -20.77
N LYS A 210 -2.53 -9.12 -20.89
CA LYS A 210 -3.18 -8.62 -22.10
C LYS A 210 -3.05 -7.11 -22.26
N LEU A 211 -2.76 -6.39 -21.20
CA LEU A 211 -2.71 -4.93 -21.15
C LEU A 211 -1.31 -4.41 -20.71
N PHE A 212 -0.60 -5.18 -19.89
CA PHE A 212 0.63 -4.75 -19.25
C PHE A 212 1.67 -5.87 -19.17
N VAL A 213 2.93 -5.48 -19.23
CA VAL A 213 4.05 -6.32 -18.83
C VAL A 213 4.16 -6.29 -17.31
N ILE A 214 4.31 -7.43 -16.66
CA ILE A 214 4.64 -7.53 -15.25
C ILE A 214 6.16 -7.47 -15.14
N GLU A 215 6.72 -6.35 -14.70
CA GLU A 215 8.15 -6.21 -14.48
C GLU A 215 8.60 -6.87 -13.18
N GLN A 216 7.85 -6.64 -12.10
CA GLN A 216 8.16 -7.19 -10.79
C GLN A 216 6.88 -7.48 -10.00
N LYS A 217 7.00 -8.32 -8.98
CA LYS A 217 5.92 -8.60 -8.02
C LYS A 217 6.49 -8.91 -6.64
N SER A 218 5.82 -8.43 -5.59
CA SER A 218 6.22 -8.66 -4.21
C SER A 218 5.01 -8.64 -3.29
N ASP A 219 4.98 -9.52 -2.29
CA ASP A 219 3.97 -9.44 -1.24
C ASP A 219 4.25 -8.25 -0.32
N SER A 220 3.18 -7.57 0.11
CA SER A 220 3.29 -6.52 1.11
C SER A 220 3.81 -7.09 2.43
N LYS A 221 4.83 -6.45 3.04
CA LYS A 221 5.30 -6.79 4.38
C LYS A 221 4.32 -6.33 5.48
N VAL A 222 3.34 -5.51 5.11
CA VAL A 222 2.31 -4.99 6.01
C VAL A 222 0.98 -5.64 5.63
N ALA A 223 0.41 -6.39 6.56
CA ALA A 223 -0.86 -7.07 6.34
C ALA A 223 -2.02 -6.08 6.20
N GLY A 224 -3.04 -6.44 5.41
CA GLY A 224 -4.30 -5.73 5.30
C GLY A 224 -5.06 -5.67 6.64
N LEU A 225 -6.11 -4.83 6.70
CA LEU A 225 -6.91 -4.58 7.92
C LEU A 225 -7.41 -5.85 8.62
N LYS A 226 -7.78 -6.87 7.85
CA LYS A 226 -8.29 -8.16 8.36
C LYS A 226 -7.24 -9.28 8.30
N GLY A 227 -5.97 -8.96 8.02
CA GLY A 227 -4.90 -9.94 7.93
C GLY A 227 -4.70 -10.57 6.55
N ASN A 228 -5.44 -10.11 5.52
CA ASN A 228 -5.18 -10.54 4.15
C ASN A 228 -3.77 -10.15 3.70
N LEU A 229 -3.10 -11.04 3.00
CA LEU A 229 -1.79 -10.78 2.40
C LEU A 229 -1.99 -10.24 0.99
N GLU A 230 -1.72 -8.96 0.83
CA GLU A 230 -1.83 -8.21 -0.42
C GLU A 230 -0.53 -8.34 -1.23
N ARG A 231 -0.61 -8.20 -2.55
CA ARG A 231 0.54 -8.30 -3.45
C ARG A 231 0.63 -7.08 -4.34
N PHE A 232 1.82 -6.50 -4.41
CA PHE A 232 2.16 -5.45 -5.36
C PHE A 232 2.68 -6.03 -6.66
N TYR A 233 2.33 -5.35 -7.74
CA TYR A 233 2.84 -5.59 -9.09
C TYR A 233 3.38 -4.27 -9.64
N LEU A 234 4.59 -4.32 -10.19
CA LEU A 234 5.14 -3.27 -11.03
C LEU A 234 4.78 -3.61 -12.47
N LEU A 235 4.01 -2.71 -13.10
CA LEU A 235 3.45 -2.92 -14.41
C LEU A 235 3.89 -1.80 -15.37
N ARG A 236 4.08 -2.15 -16.63
CA ARG A 236 4.27 -1.22 -17.74
C ARG A 236 3.30 -1.57 -18.86
N LYS A 237 2.72 -0.57 -19.51
CA LYS A 237 1.80 -0.81 -20.65
C LYS A 237 2.53 -1.58 -21.75
N VAL A 238 1.80 -2.50 -22.38
CA VAL A 238 2.23 -3.12 -23.64
C VAL A 238 2.03 -2.09 -24.76
N ASP A 239 3.06 -1.89 -25.58
CA ASP A 239 3.02 -1.00 -26.75
C ASP A 239 2.01 -1.49 -27.80
#